data_8cc620e9593e36eb07523d4ac32e026b
#
_entry.id   8cc620e9593e36eb07523d4ac32e026b
#
_cell.length_a   1.000
_cell.length_b   1.000
_cell.length_c   1.000
_cell.angle_alpha   90.00
_cell.angle_beta   90.00
_cell.angle_gamma   90.00
#
_symmetry.space_group_name_H-M   'P 1'
#
loop_
_entity.id
_entity.type
_entity.pdbx_description
1 polymer ?
#
loop_
_entity_poly.entity_id
_entity_poly.type
_entity_poly.pdbx_seq_one_letter_code
_entity_poly.pdbx_strand_id
1 'polypeptide(L)'
;YGTPLRIFYLPKIGQNIQRSRRMFNVAMAKAEYDGDYHYCYCTNSSHFSFILEEVLKHNVHIETSSAFDINIIESLFENDKITKDKYIICNGFKRPQYIENIQNLINDGFENTIPILDNKFELDLLMEGIEKKIKVGIRIASEEEPKFDFYTSRLGIRYNDIIPYYLEKINSNPLVELKMLHFFINTGIKDTAYYWNELTKAVELYCELKQIC
;
A
#
# COMPACT_ATOMS: atom_id res chain seq x y z
N TYR A 1 19.81 1.21 33.91
CA TYR A 1 18.57 0.95 33.18
C TYR A 1 18.02 -0.39 33.67
N GLY A 2 16.71 -0.43 33.95
CA GLY A 2 16.02 -1.64 34.40
C GLY A 2 15.54 -2.56 33.25
N THR A 3 15.02 -3.74 33.60
CA THR A 3 14.40 -4.67 32.68
C THR A 3 12.86 -4.62 32.82
N PRO A 4 12.09 -4.80 31.74
CA PRO A 4 12.51 -5.09 30.37
C PRO A 4 13.08 -3.85 29.64
N LEU A 5 14.09 -4.05 28.80
CA LEU A 5 14.75 -3.00 28.01
C LEU A 5 14.61 -3.32 26.51
N ARG A 6 14.16 -2.33 25.71
CA ARG A 6 14.15 -2.40 24.25
C ARG A 6 15.13 -1.36 23.69
N ILE A 7 16.07 -1.80 22.88
CA ILE A 7 17.07 -0.96 22.25
C ILE A 7 16.79 -0.89 20.75
N PHE A 8 16.78 0.32 20.19
CA PHE A 8 16.64 0.56 18.75
C PHE A 8 17.94 1.13 18.19
N TYR A 9 18.50 0.46 17.19
CA TYR A 9 19.66 0.96 16.46
C TYR A 9 19.18 1.66 15.18
N LEU A 10 18.88 2.95 15.30
CA LEU A 10 18.27 3.75 14.24
C LEU A 10 19.04 3.77 12.92
N PRO A 11 20.39 3.84 12.88
CA PRO A 11 21.12 3.84 11.61
C PRO A 11 20.84 2.61 10.72
N LYS A 12 20.40 1.49 11.31
CA LYS A 12 20.04 0.29 10.55
C LYS A 12 18.86 0.50 9.62
N ILE A 13 17.94 1.40 9.98
CA ILE A 13 16.77 1.76 9.17
C ILE A 13 17.24 2.32 7.83
N GLY A 14 18.07 3.38 7.87
CA GLY A 14 18.62 4.00 6.65
C GLY A 14 19.45 3.04 5.81
N GLN A 15 20.28 2.22 6.46
CA GLN A 15 21.08 1.19 5.76
C GLN A 15 20.19 0.20 4.98
N ASN A 16 19.09 -0.25 5.58
CA ASN A 16 18.17 -1.20 4.95
C ASN A 16 17.40 -0.54 3.79
N ILE A 17 16.94 0.70 3.95
CA ILE A 17 16.27 1.46 2.88
C ILE A 17 17.22 1.64 1.68
N GLN A 18 18.44 2.08 1.92
CA GLN A 18 19.44 2.26 0.86
C GLN A 18 19.82 0.94 0.18
N ARG A 19 19.94 -0.14 0.95
CA ARG A 19 20.19 -1.47 0.40
C ARG A 19 19.05 -1.92 -0.52
N SER A 20 17.80 -1.75 -0.10
CA SER A 20 16.63 -2.08 -0.90
C SER A 20 16.63 -1.30 -2.22
N ARG A 21 16.76 0.02 -2.15
CA ARG A 21 16.84 0.88 -3.35
C ARG A 21 17.94 0.43 -4.32
N ARG A 22 19.13 0.18 -3.81
CA ARG A 22 20.24 -0.26 -4.65
C ARG A 22 19.93 -1.58 -5.35
N MET A 23 19.32 -2.54 -4.66
CA MET A 23 18.98 -3.83 -5.25
C MET A 23 17.92 -3.70 -6.34
N PHE A 24 16.88 -2.92 -6.11
CA PHE A 24 15.85 -2.66 -7.13
C PHE A 24 16.41 -1.86 -8.31
N ASN A 25 17.18 -0.80 -8.09
CA ASN A 25 17.77 -0.02 -9.17
C ASN A 25 18.70 -0.87 -10.06
N VAL A 26 19.49 -1.77 -9.47
CA VAL A 26 20.33 -2.71 -10.25
C VAL A 26 19.47 -3.68 -11.05
N ALA A 27 18.38 -4.20 -10.48
CA ALA A 27 17.48 -5.11 -11.19
C ALA A 27 16.75 -4.40 -12.34
N MET A 28 16.24 -3.18 -12.10
CA MET A 28 15.57 -2.36 -13.09
C MET A 28 16.52 -2.00 -14.26
N ALA A 29 17.74 -1.57 -13.95
CA ALA A 29 18.74 -1.28 -14.98
C ALA A 29 19.11 -2.52 -15.83
N LYS A 30 19.20 -3.71 -15.23
CA LYS A 30 19.44 -4.96 -15.95
C LYS A 30 18.28 -5.38 -16.84
N ALA A 31 17.07 -5.05 -16.44
CA ALA A 31 15.83 -5.36 -17.17
C ALA A 31 15.44 -4.26 -18.18
N GLU A 32 16.24 -3.19 -18.29
CA GLU A 32 15.90 -2.00 -19.10
C GLU A 32 14.52 -1.45 -18.78
N TYR A 33 14.16 -1.46 -17.47
CA TYR A 33 12.87 -1.01 -17.00
C TYR A 33 12.88 0.48 -16.68
N ASP A 34 12.05 1.27 -17.36
CA ASP A 34 12.00 2.74 -17.28
C ASP A 34 11.14 3.28 -16.11
N GLY A 35 10.54 2.42 -15.30
CA GLY A 35 9.75 2.85 -14.15
C GLY A 35 10.58 3.18 -12.92
N ASP A 36 9.92 3.72 -11.90
CA ASP A 36 10.55 4.11 -10.63
C ASP A 36 10.30 3.09 -9.51
N TYR A 37 11.26 3.02 -8.58
CA TYR A 37 11.09 2.29 -7.34
C TYR A 37 10.75 3.24 -6.18
N HIS A 38 9.56 3.08 -5.62
CA HIS A 38 9.08 3.84 -4.46
C HIS A 38 9.12 2.97 -3.20
N TYR A 39 9.90 3.38 -2.21
CA TYR A 39 9.91 2.74 -0.90
C TYR A 39 8.80 3.34 -0.04
N CYS A 40 7.81 2.53 0.35
CA CYS A 40 6.77 2.92 1.30
C CYS A 40 7.07 2.30 2.67
N TYR A 41 7.14 3.13 3.71
CA TYR A 41 7.29 2.64 5.07
C TYR A 41 5.93 2.32 5.66
N CYS A 42 5.77 1.10 6.15
CA CYS A 42 4.52 0.65 6.76
C CYS A 42 4.48 1.01 8.25
N THR A 43 3.55 1.89 8.65
CA THR A 43 3.36 2.34 10.04
C THR A 43 3.03 1.20 10.99
N ASN A 44 2.38 0.15 10.48
CA ASN A 44 2.08 -1.06 11.26
C ASN A 44 3.33 -1.78 11.81
N SER A 45 4.50 -1.58 11.18
CA SER A 45 5.77 -2.13 11.68
C SER A 45 6.23 -1.42 12.95
N SER A 46 6.15 -0.10 12.98
CA SER A 46 6.41 0.75 14.14
C SER A 46 6.00 2.19 13.84
N HIS A 47 5.23 2.79 14.72
CA HIS A 47 4.75 4.17 14.60
C HIS A 47 5.33 5.11 15.68
N PHE A 48 6.41 4.72 16.36
CA PHE A 48 7.12 5.62 17.28
C PHE A 48 7.69 6.82 16.51
N SER A 49 7.53 8.04 17.06
CA SER A 49 7.94 9.29 16.42
C SER A 49 9.42 9.26 16.00
N PHE A 50 10.32 8.82 16.87
CA PHE A 50 11.75 8.74 16.57
C PHE A 50 12.10 7.74 15.45
N ILE A 51 11.27 6.69 15.23
CA ILE A 51 11.41 5.78 14.11
C ILE A 51 10.95 6.46 12.81
N LEU A 52 9.77 7.10 12.85
CA LEU A 52 9.22 7.81 11.68
C LEU A 52 10.13 8.96 11.25
N GLU A 53 10.65 9.73 12.20
CA GLU A 53 11.63 10.80 11.90
C GLU A 53 12.90 10.27 11.24
N GLU A 54 13.41 9.12 11.68
CA GLU A 54 14.58 8.50 11.05
C GLU A 54 14.26 8.01 9.64
N VAL A 55 13.12 7.34 9.46
CA VAL A 55 12.64 6.84 8.17
C VAL A 55 12.49 7.97 7.15
N LEU A 56 11.87 9.08 7.55
CA LEU A 56 11.55 10.22 6.67
C LEU A 56 12.80 10.97 6.17
N LYS A 57 13.94 10.88 6.85
CA LYS A 57 15.23 11.40 6.35
C LYS A 57 15.65 10.77 5.02
N HIS A 58 15.10 9.62 4.67
CA HIS A 58 15.48 8.85 3.49
C HIS A 58 14.53 9.02 2.30
N ASN A 59 13.74 10.08 2.26
CA ASN A 59 12.78 10.36 1.17
C ASN A 59 11.90 9.14 0.82
N VAL A 60 11.25 8.58 1.81
CA VAL A 60 10.31 7.47 1.66
C VAL A 60 8.87 7.98 1.56
N HIS A 61 7.99 7.12 1.10
CA HIS A 61 6.53 7.27 1.18
C HIS A 61 5.99 6.50 2.39
N ILE A 62 4.70 6.60 2.67
CA ILE A 62 4.11 6.00 3.87
C ILE A 62 2.95 5.09 3.49
N GLU A 63 2.89 3.93 4.13
CA GLU A 63 1.74 3.05 4.10
C GLU A 63 1.09 3.04 5.49
N THR A 64 -0.22 3.31 5.52
CA THR A 64 -1.06 3.29 6.70
C THR A 64 -1.96 2.06 6.71
N SER A 65 -2.46 1.65 7.86
CA SER A 65 -3.31 0.46 7.99
C SER A 65 -4.53 0.67 8.89
N SER A 66 -4.72 1.89 9.41
CA SER A 66 -5.81 2.22 10.32
C SER A 66 -6.15 3.70 10.32
N ALA A 67 -7.32 4.05 10.88
CA ALA A 67 -7.72 5.44 11.09
C ALA A 67 -6.72 6.23 11.93
N PHE A 68 -6.09 5.59 12.92
CA PHE A 68 -5.09 6.24 13.77
C PHE A 68 -3.81 6.62 13.02
N ASP A 69 -3.45 5.86 12.01
CA ASP A 69 -2.27 6.16 11.21
C ASP A 69 -2.47 7.42 10.36
N ILE A 70 -3.71 7.76 9.97
CA ILE A 70 -4.01 9.02 9.28
C ILE A 70 -3.74 10.21 10.19
N ASN A 71 -4.11 10.14 11.46
CA ASN A 71 -3.79 11.21 12.41
C ASN A 71 -2.26 11.42 12.56
N ILE A 72 -1.47 10.34 12.38
CA ILE A 72 -0.01 10.46 12.32
C ILE A 72 0.41 11.23 11.06
N ILE A 73 -0.20 10.96 9.91
CA ILE A 73 0.08 11.69 8.66
C ILE A 73 -0.21 13.18 8.83
N GLU A 74 -1.36 13.52 9.40
CA GLU A 74 -1.75 14.91 9.67
C GLU A 74 -0.72 15.58 10.61
N SER A 75 -0.36 14.93 11.70
CA SER A 75 0.65 15.44 12.63
C SER A 75 2.03 15.61 11.98
N LEU A 76 2.45 14.68 11.12
CA LEU A 76 3.71 14.81 10.39
C LEU A 76 3.69 16.00 9.42
N PHE A 77 2.55 16.26 8.79
CA PHE A 77 2.37 17.41 7.91
C PHE A 77 2.37 18.74 8.68
N GLU A 78 1.61 18.84 9.79
CA GLU A 78 1.57 20.01 10.66
C GLU A 78 2.94 20.39 11.24
N ASN A 79 3.83 19.42 11.40
CA ASN A 79 5.19 19.61 11.88
C ASN A 79 6.24 19.69 10.75
N ASP A 80 5.84 19.95 9.50
CA ASP A 80 6.72 20.11 8.35
C ASP A 80 7.64 18.89 8.09
N LYS A 81 7.23 17.69 8.50
CA LYS A 81 8.00 16.45 8.28
C LYS A 81 7.70 15.78 6.94
N ILE A 82 6.53 16.04 6.38
CA ILE A 82 6.11 15.56 5.06
C ILE A 82 5.42 16.69 4.29
N THR A 83 5.34 16.49 2.98
CA THR A 83 4.62 17.37 2.04
C THR A 83 3.44 16.62 1.41
N LYS A 84 2.46 17.33 0.86
CA LYS A 84 1.23 16.74 0.30
C LYS A 84 1.45 15.91 -0.97
N ASP A 85 2.62 16.02 -1.60
CA ASP A 85 3.03 15.22 -2.76
C ASP A 85 3.46 13.79 -2.42
N LYS A 86 3.64 13.47 -1.13
CA LYS A 86 3.97 12.10 -0.69
C LYS A 86 2.88 11.11 -1.04
N TYR A 87 3.27 9.93 -1.49
CA TYR A 87 2.35 8.81 -1.58
C TYR A 87 1.97 8.35 -0.17
N ILE A 88 0.66 8.30 0.07
CA ILE A 88 0.05 7.75 1.29
C ILE A 88 -0.79 6.56 0.87
N ILE A 89 -0.27 5.37 1.10
CA ILE A 89 -0.94 4.13 0.73
C ILE A 89 -1.83 3.69 1.90
N CYS A 90 -3.15 3.74 1.72
CA CYS A 90 -4.11 3.39 2.78
C CYS A 90 -4.55 1.94 2.63
N ASN A 91 -3.78 1.03 3.21
CA ASN A 91 -4.03 -0.41 3.20
C ASN A 91 -4.91 -0.84 4.38
N GLY A 92 -5.37 -2.09 4.37
CA GLY A 92 -6.17 -2.69 5.45
C GLY A 92 -7.66 -2.41 5.34
N PHE A 93 -8.44 -3.19 6.08
CA PHE A 93 -9.91 -3.09 6.11
C PHE A 93 -10.38 -1.72 6.61
N LYS A 94 -11.23 -1.06 5.84
CA LYS A 94 -11.67 0.31 6.10
C LYS A 94 -12.98 0.34 6.86
N ARG A 95 -12.87 0.58 8.17
CA ARG A 95 -14.02 0.93 9.01
C ARG A 95 -14.48 2.36 8.71
N PRO A 96 -15.71 2.75 9.09
CA PRO A 96 -16.26 4.09 8.79
C PRO A 96 -15.30 5.24 9.12
N GLN A 97 -14.70 5.23 10.31
CA GLN A 97 -13.73 6.26 10.72
C GLN A 97 -12.49 6.32 9.80
N TYR A 98 -12.04 5.17 9.29
CA TYR A 98 -10.88 5.15 8.38
C TYR A 98 -11.27 5.68 7.00
N ILE A 99 -12.47 5.37 6.51
CA ILE A 99 -13.04 5.96 5.28
C ILE A 99 -13.08 7.48 5.40
N GLU A 100 -13.70 8.00 6.48
CA GLU A 100 -13.84 9.44 6.74
C GLU A 100 -12.48 10.13 6.79
N ASN A 101 -11.51 9.58 7.52
CA ASN A 101 -10.16 10.16 7.61
C ASN A 101 -9.44 10.16 6.24
N ILE A 102 -9.61 9.11 5.42
CA ILE A 102 -9.06 9.07 4.05
C ILE A 102 -9.73 10.12 3.16
N GLN A 103 -11.05 10.27 3.24
CA GLN A 103 -11.80 11.29 2.49
C GLN A 103 -11.31 12.70 2.86
N ASN A 104 -11.15 12.99 4.14
CA ASN A 104 -10.62 14.27 4.63
C ASN A 104 -9.21 14.53 4.08
N LEU A 105 -8.31 13.56 4.19
CA LEU A 105 -6.95 13.68 3.70
C LEU A 105 -6.91 14.00 2.19
N ILE A 106 -7.72 13.29 1.39
CA ILE A 106 -7.86 13.56 -0.04
C ILE A 106 -8.43 14.96 -0.27
N ASN A 107 -9.50 15.34 0.44
CA ASN A 107 -10.14 16.65 0.29
C ASN A 107 -9.21 17.80 0.69
N ASP A 108 -8.33 17.59 1.65
CA ASP A 108 -7.29 18.53 2.09
C ASP A 108 -6.12 18.68 1.11
N GLY A 109 -6.15 17.94 -0.01
CA GLY A 109 -5.20 18.10 -1.10
C GLY A 109 -3.97 17.18 -1.06
N PHE A 110 -4.03 16.06 -0.33
CA PHE A 110 -3.04 14.99 -0.47
C PHE A 110 -3.36 14.14 -1.71
N GLU A 111 -3.00 14.67 -2.88
CA GLU A 111 -3.38 14.12 -4.19
C GLU A 111 -2.80 12.72 -4.49
N ASN A 112 -1.79 12.30 -3.75
CA ASN A 112 -1.17 10.98 -3.87
C ASN A 112 -1.60 10.02 -2.75
N THR A 113 -2.76 10.27 -2.14
CA THR A 113 -3.42 9.30 -1.27
C THR A 113 -4.05 8.21 -2.12
N ILE A 114 -3.66 6.96 -1.88
CA ILE A 114 -4.12 5.78 -2.63
C ILE A 114 -4.78 4.80 -1.67
N PRO A 115 -6.12 4.83 -1.52
CA PRO A 115 -6.86 3.79 -0.81
C PRO A 115 -6.72 2.46 -1.55
N ILE A 116 -6.31 1.41 -0.82
CA ILE A 116 -6.23 0.05 -1.34
C ILE A 116 -7.55 -0.67 -1.02
N LEU A 117 -8.31 -0.99 -2.04
CA LEU A 117 -9.61 -1.65 -1.90
C LEU A 117 -9.42 -3.12 -1.48
N ASP A 118 -9.89 -3.44 -0.28
CA ASP A 118 -9.84 -4.79 0.30
C ASP A 118 -11.11 -5.60 -0.01
N ASN A 119 -12.14 -4.94 -0.51
CA ASN A 119 -13.39 -5.57 -0.94
C ASN A 119 -14.15 -4.69 -1.96
N LYS A 120 -15.20 -5.24 -2.54
CA LYS A 120 -15.95 -4.59 -3.63
C LYS A 120 -16.82 -3.40 -3.19
N PHE A 121 -17.05 -3.22 -1.90
CA PHE A 121 -17.95 -2.18 -1.36
C PHE A 121 -17.21 -0.91 -0.94
N GLU A 122 -15.92 -0.99 -0.66
CA GLU A 122 -15.14 0.14 -0.13
C GLU A 122 -15.07 1.32 -1.09
N LEU A 123 -15.10 1.09 -2.41
CA LEU A 123 -15.10 2.18 -3.39
C LEU A 123 -16.36 3.03 -3.30
N ASP A 124 -17.52 2.41 -3.21
CA ASP A 124 -18.79 3.12 -3.11
C ASP A 124 -18.81 4.01 -1.86
N LEU A 125 -18.36 3.47 -0.71
CA LEU A 125 -18.25 4.23 0.55
C LEU A 125 -17.24 5.38 0.46
N LEU A 126 -16.11 5.18 -0.21
CA LEU A 126 -15.11 6.26 -0.40
C LEU A 126 -15.69 7.40 -1.26
N MET A 127 -16.46 7.07 -2.28
CA MET A 127 -17.00 8.07 -3.20
C MET A 127 -18.18 8.88 -2.62
N GLU A 128 -18.80 8.44 -1.53
CA GLU A 128 -19.87 9.20 -0.85
C GLU A 128 -19.40 10.58 -0.33
N GLY A 129 -18.13 10.73 -0.01
CA GLY A 129 -17.54 11.97 0.54
C GLY A 129 -16.52 12.65 -0.36
N ILE A 130 -16.35 12.23 -1.63
CA ILE A 130 -15.33 12.76 -2.54
C ILE A 130 -15.96 13.12 -3.89
N GLU A 131 -15.81 14.38 -4.30
CA GLU A 131 -16.33 14.89 -5.57
C GLU A 131 -15.23 15.14 -6.64
N LYS A 132 -13.99 14.77 -6.34
CA LYS A 132 -12.83 14.94 -7.21
C LYS A 132 -12.24 13.62 -7.66
N LYS A 133 -11.38 13.65 -8.68
CA LYS A 133 -10.67 12.47 -9.16
C LYS A 133 -9.76 11.91 -8.08
N ILE A 134 -9.85 10.60 -7.85
CA ILE A 134 -9.03 9.86 -6.90
C ILE A 134 -8.24 8.74 -7.58
N LYS A 135 -7.13 8.38 -6.96
CA LYS A 135 -6.33 7.20 -7.29
C LYS A 135 -6.68 6.09 -6.32
N VAL A 136 -6.89 4.89 -6.80
CA VAL A 136 -7.16 3.72 -5.94
C VAL A 136 -6.21 2.58 -6.27
N GLY A 137 -6.00 1.70 -5.32
CA GLY A 137 -5.38 0.41 -5.54
C GLY A 137 -6.37 -0.72 -5.31
N ILE A 138 -6.10 -1.90 -5.85
CA ILE A 138 -6.85 -3.12 -5.57
C ILE A 138 -5.91 -4.12 -4.90
N ARG A 139 -6.32 -4.66 -3.75
CA ARG A 139 -5.63 -5.78 -3.12
C ARG A 139 -6.10 -7.08 -3.70
N ILE A 140 -5.15 -7.87 -4.20
CA ILE A 140 -5.37 -9.23 -4.67
C ILE A 140 -5.45 -10.15 -3.44
N ALA A 141 -6.53 -10.90 -3.31
CA ALA A 141 -6.65 -11.93 -2.29
C ALA A 141 -5.74 -13.10 -2.65
N SER A 142 -4.88 -13.53 -1.74
CA SER A 142 -4.17 -14.80 -1.89
C SER A 142 -5.16 -15.95 -1.68
N GLU A 143 -5.20 -16.88 -2.62
CA GLU A 143 -6.21 -17.95 -2.65
C GLU A 143 -5.78 -19.20 -1.88
N GLU A 144 -4.47 -19.39 -1.67
CA GLU A 144 -3.92 -20.60 -1.05
C GLU A 144 -2.76 -20.26 -0.10
N GLU A 145 -2.83 -20.74 1.13
CA GLU A 145 -1.63 -20.92 1.96
C GLU A 145 -1.22 -22.39 1.92
N PRO A 146 0.07 -22.73 1.66
CA PRO A 146 0.54 -24.11 1.49
C PRO A 146 0.32 -25.04 2.68
N LYS A 147 -0.14 -24.52 3.81
CA LYS A 147 -0.35 -25.28 5.06
C LYS A 147 -1.81 -25.50 5.42
N PHE A 148 -2.75 -24.95 4.67
CA PHE A 148 -4.17 -25.03 4.99
C PHE A 148 -4.98 -25.41 3.75
N ASP A 149 -5.71 -26.51 3.82
CA ASP A 149 -6.53 -27.03 2.72
C ASP A 149 -7.67 -26.08 2.28
N PHE A 150 -7.96 -25.02 3.04
CA PHE A 150 -9.09 -24.11 2.81
C PHE A 150 -8.78 -22.65 3.16
N TYR A 151 -7.56 -22.17 2.97
CA TYR A 151 -7.26 -20.80 3.29
C TYR A 151 -7.64 -19.86 2.13
N THR A 152 -8.62 -19.01 2.40
CA THR A 152 -8.90 -17.85 1.55
C THR A 152 -8.52 -16.59 2.33
N SER A 153 -7.75 -15.69 1.74
CA SER A 153 -7.47 -14.40 2.37
C SER A 153 -8.78 -13.71 2.73
N ARG A 154 -8.89 -13.24 3.98
CA ARG A 154 -10.04 -12.45 4.42
C ARG A 154 -10.03 -11.03 3.85
N LEU A 155 -8.92 -10.62 3.25
CA LEU A 155 -8.70 -9.29 2.70
C LEU A 155 -8.32 -9.41 1.23
N GLY A 156 -8.82 -8.48 0.44
CA GLY A 156 -8.59 -8.41 -0.99
C GLY A 156 -9.75 -8.93 -1.83
N ILE A 157 -9.69 -8.62 -3.10
CA ILE A 157 -10.62 -9.09 -4.13
C ILE A 157 -10.00 -10.32 -4.80
N ARG A 158 -10.79 -11.35 -5.05
CA ARG A 158 -10.31 -12.57 -5.71
C ARG A 158 -9.78 -12.25 -7.11
N TYR A 159 -8.72 -12.92 -7.51
CA TYR A 159 -8.05 -12.74 -8.79
C TYR A 159 -9.04 -12.64 -9.97
N ASN A 160 -9.91 -13.63 -10.11
CA ASN A 160 -10.88 -13.71 -11.19
C ASN A 160 -11.98 -12.64 -11.17
N ASP A 161 -12.14 -11.95 -10.03
CA ASP A 161 -13.16 -10.92 -9.85
C ASP A 161 -12.62 -9.51 -10.13
N ILE A 162 -11.31 -9.32 -10.24
CA ILE A 162 -10.69 -8.01 -10.34
C ILE A 162 -11.00 -7.33 -11.67
N ILE A 163 -10.84 -8.03 -12.79
CA ILE A 163 -11.14 -7.46 -14.13
C ILE A 163 -12.62 -7.12 -14.27
N PRO A 164 -13.57 -8.02 -13.94
CA PRO A 164 -14.98 -7.65 -13.92
C PRO A 164 -15.29 -6.44 -13.05
N TYR A 165 -14.74 -6.39 -11.85
CA TYR A 165 -14.90 -5.27 -10.94
C TYR A 165 -14.30 -3.95 -11.48
N TYR A 166 -13.13 -4.02 -12.09
CA TYR A 166 -12.49 -2.86 -12.73
C TYR A 166 -13.39 -2.29 -13.84
N LEU A 167 -13.89 -3.14 -14.75
CA LEU A 167 -14.74 -2.71 -15.87
C LEU A 167 -16.08 -2.13 -15.38
N GLU A 168 -16.69 -2.75 -14.38
CA GLU A 168 -18.00 -2.34 -13.86
C GLU A 168 -17.94 -1.06 -13.02
N LYS A 169 -16.95 -0.95 -12.11
CA LYS A 169 -16.95 0.06 -11.06
C LYS A 169 -15.90 1.17 -11.25
N ILE A 170 -14.74 0.83 -11.75
CA ILE A 170 -13.62 1.79 -11.85
C ILE A 170 -13.61 2.43 -13.23
N ASN A 171 -13.56 1.65 -14.29
CA ASN A 171 -13.50 2.17 -15.65
C ASN A 171 -14.76 2.95 -16.06
N SER A 172 -15.91 2.62 -15.50
CA SER A 172 -17.18 3.34 -15.71
C SER A 172 -17.26 4.67 -14.96
N ASN A 173 -16.38 4.93 -13.99
CA ASN A 173 -16.38 6.13 -13.15
C ASN A 173 -15.21 7.07 -13.53
N PRO A 174 -15.46 8.23 -14.18
CA PRO A 174 -14.41 9.15 -14.60
C PRO A 174 -13.63 9.79 -13.44
N LEU A 175 -14.15 9.71 -12.23
CA LEU A 175 -13.51 10.22 -11.02
C LEU A 175 -12.56 9.22 -10.36
N VAL A 176 -12.46 7.98 -10.87
CA VAL A 176 -11.64 6.94 -10.27
C VAL A 176 -10.57 6.45 -11.25
N GLU A 177 -9.32 6.46 -10.80
CA GLU A 177 -8.18 5.94 -11.54
C GLU A 177 -7.56 4.74 -10.81
N LEU A 178 -7.50 3.58 -11.45
CA LEU A 178 -6.72 2.46 -10.91
C LEU A 178 -5.23 2.75 -11.07
N LYS A 179 -4.53 2.88 -9.96
CA LYS A 179 -3.11 3.24 -9.92
C LYS A 179 -2.20 2.11 -9.44
N MET A 180 -2.74 1.16 -8.69
CA MET A 180 -1.93 0.16 -8.00
C MET A 180 -2.64 -1.18 -7.92
N LEU A 181 -1.88 -2.25 -8.14
CA LEU A 181 -2.21 -3.58 -7.63
C LEU A 181 -1.38 -3.83 -6.37
N HIS A 182 -2.03 -4.32 -5.34
CA HIS A 182 -1.40 -4.65 -4.07
C HIS A 182 -1.58 -6.14 -3.80
N PHE A 183 -0.53 -6.82 -3.37
CA PHE A 183 -0.62 -8.18 -2.87
C PHE A 183 0.23 -8.32 -1.61
N PHE A 184 -0.14 -9.27 -0.76
CA PHE A 184 0.55 -9.52 0.48
C PHE A 184 0.93 -10.99 0.55
N ILE A 185 2.18 -11.24 0.91
CA ILE A 185 2.68 -12.59 1.17
C ILE A 185 3.03 -12.68 2.64
N ASN A 186 2.44 -13.67 3.32
CA ASN A 186 2.71 -13.89 4.73
C ASN A 186 4.19 -14.20 4.96
N THR A 187 4.85 -13.41 5.82
CA THR A 187 6.28 -13.55 6.13
C THR A 187 6.65 -14.86 6.82
N GLY A 188 5.65 -15.60 7.35
CA GLY A 188 5.82 -16.96 7.89
C GLY A 188 6.02 -18.03 6.84
N ILE A 189 5.76 -17.75 5.56
CA ILE A 189 5.93 -18.69 4.46
C ILE A 189 7.41 -18.72 4.08
N LYS A 190 7.99 -19.92 4.18
CA LYS A 190 9.40 -20.19 3.81
C LYS A 190 9.53 -20.79 2.41
N ASP A 191 8.41 -21.01 1.73
CA ASP A 191 8.38 -21.59 0.39
C ASP A 191 8.56 -20.53 -0.67
N THR A 192 9.70 -20.55 -1.35
CA THR A 192 10.01 -19.63 -2.43
C THR A 192 9.17 -19.86 -3.68
N ALA A 193 8.70 -21.09 -3.92
CA ALA A 193 7.83 -21.41 -5.06
C ALA A 193 6.47 -20.73 -4.91
N TYR A 194 5.90 -20.75 -3.70
CA TYR A 194 4.67 -20.00 -3.41
C TYR A 194 4.83 -18.50 -3.65
N TYR A 195 5.94 -17.90 -3.18
CA TYR A 195 6.23 -16.48 -3.41
C TYR A 195 6.23 -16.12 -4.90
N TRP A 196 6.94 -16.91 -5.69
CA TRP A 196 7.03 -16.66 -7.13
C TRP A 196 5.70 -16.88 -7.85
N ASN A 197 4.90 -17.84 -7.42
CA ASN A 197 3.56 -18.07 -7.97
C ASN A 197 2.63 -16.87 -7.74
N GLU A 198 2.57 -16.35 -6.51
CA GLU A 198 1.75 -15.17 -6.21
C GLU A 198 2.24 -13.91 -6.94
N LEU A 199 3.55 -13.72 -7.04
CA LEU A 199 4.12 -12.62 -7.82
C LEU A 199 3.77 -12.76 -9.32
N THR A 200 3.88 -13.95 -9.89
CA THR A 200 3.54 -14.21 -11.30
C THR A 200 2.07 -13.89 -11.57
N LYS A 201 1.15 -14.37 -10.73
CA LYS A 201 -0.28 -14.04 -10.84
C LYS A 201 -0.52 -12.51 -10.80
N ALA A 202 0.17 -11.80 -9.90
CA ALA A 202 0.02 -10.35 -9.81
C ALA A 202 0.54 -9.63 -11.07
N VAL A 203 1.64 -10.10 -11.65
CA VAL A 203 2.22 -9.55 -12.90
C VAL A 203 1.32 -9.85 -14.11
N GLU A 204 0.80 -11.07 -14.21
CA GLU A 204 -0.14 -11.46 -15.27
C GLU A 204 -1.38 -10.55 -15.24
N LEU A 205 -1.99 -10.38 -14.07
CA LEU A 205 -3.13 -9.48 -13.89
C LEU A 205 -2.78 -8.02 -14.24
N TYR A 206 -1.59 -7.56 -13.87
CA TYR A 206 -1.10 -6.23 -14.25
C TYR A 206 -1.04 -6.08 -15.78
N CYS A 207 -0.48 -7.08 -16.48
CA CYS A 207 -0.38 -7.06 -17.94
C CYS A 207 -1.76 -7.06 -18.60
N GLU A 208 -2.72 -7.86 -18.11
CA GLU A 208 -4.09 -7.87 -18.62
C GLU A 208 -4.78 -6.51 -18.40
N LEU A 209 -4.69 -5.95 -17.21
CA LEU A 209 -5.25 -4.62 -16.91
C LEU A 209 -4.63 -3.53 -17.78
N LYS A 210 -3.33 -3.57 -18.07
CA LYS A 210 -2.65 -2.61 -18.95
C LYS A 210 -3.14 -2.65 -20.39
N GLN A 211 -3.79 -3.72 -20.83
CA GLN A 211 -4.38 -3.84 -22.18
C GLN A 211 -5.79 -3.23 -22.26
N ILE A 212 -6.46 -3.07 -21.14
CA ILE A 212 -7.86 -2.61 -21.07
C ILE A 212 -8.03 -1.26 -20.35
N CYS A 213 -6.97 -0.71 -19.72
CA CYS A 213 -6.95 0.59 -19.06
C CYS A 213 -6.77 1.76 -20.05
#